data_833df0b800ec5e099f8727e7a5b135dd
#
_entry.id   833df0b800ec5e099f8727e7a5b135dd
#
_cell.length_a   1.000
_cell.length_b   1.000
_cell.length_c   1.000
_cell.angle_alpha   90.00
_cell.angle_beta   90.00
_cell.angle_gamma   90.00
#
_symmetry.space_group_name_H-M   'P 1'
#
loop_
_entity.id
_entity.type
_entity.pdbx_description
1 polymer ?
#
loop_
_entity_poly.entity_id
_entity_poly.type
_entity_poly.pdbx_seq_one_letter_code
_entity_poly.pdbx_strand_id
1 'polypeptide(L)'
;MAGGASSGTAGGAAGGGPSSSTRGVARIGIVTVSDRASTGVYEDKGGPAIREFLSTHLTSPWEPVARVIADDVDTIARTLRDLADLEHCSLIVTTGGTGPAPRDVTPEATEQVCDKMMPGFGELMRAVSLKVVPTAILSRQTAGIRGSSLIVNLPGKPSSIADCLTAVFPAIPYCVDLIGGARLEVGGGLAAFRPKGA
;
A
#
# COMPACT_ATOMS: atom_id res chain seq x y z
N MET A 1 -47.26 -20.41 54.77
CA MET A 1 -47.09 -18.98 54.50
C MET A 1 -46.10 -18.81 53.41
N ALA A 2 -46.49 -18.52 52.28
CA ALA A 2 -46.20 -17.41 51.39
C ALA A 2 -44.71 -17.07 51.34
N GLY A 3 -44.04 -17.04 50.28
CA GLY A 3 -44.29 -16.89 48.87
C GLY A 3 -43.19 -16.03 48.32
N GLY A 4 -43.09 -15.81 47.14
CA GLY A 4 -42.29 -14.75 46.52
C GLY A 4 -41.22 -15.23 45.55
N ALA A 5 -41.66 -15.58 44.36
CA ALA A 5 -40.80 -15.66 43.18
C ALA A 5 -40.52 -14.24 42.67
N SER A 6 -39.24 -13.89 42.38
CA SER A 6 -38.90 -12.73 41.58
C SER A 6 -38.14 -13.16 40.32
N SER A 7 -38.79 -12.93 39.24
CA SER A 7 -38.31 -13.10 37.85
C SER A 7 -37.24 -12.08 37.51
N GLY A 8 -36.01 -12.56 37.27
CA GLY A 8 -34.93 -11.75 36.70
C GLY A 8 -34.93 -11.85 35.17
N THR A 9 -35.24 -10.77 34.51
CA THR A 9 -35.18 -10.62 33.05
C THR A 9 -33.74 -10.57 32.56
N ALA A 10 -33.35 -11.51 31.72
CA ALA A 10 -32.11 -11.53 31.03
C ALA A 10 -32.08 -10.45 29.93
N GLY A 11 -31.24 -9.43 30.10
CA GLY A 11 -30.95 -8.43 29.09
C GLY A 11 -30.08 -9.03 27.99
N GLY A 12 -30.61 -9.14 26.77
CA GLY A 12 -29.92 -9.53 25.60
C GLY A 12 -28.89 -8.49 25.21
N ALA A 13 -27.60 -8.87 25.18
CA ALA A 13 -26.56 -8.06 24.56
C ALA A 13 -26.74 -8.13 23.05
N ALA A 14 -27.15 -7.00 22.45
CA ALA A 14 -27.15 -6.81 20.99
C ALA A 14 -25.70 -6.81 20.50
N GLY A 15 -25.34 -7.81 19.70
CA GLY A 15 -24.09 -7.86 19.00
C GLY A 15 -24.04 -6.70 17.97
N GLY A 16 -23.16 -5.76 18.20
CA GLY A 16 -22.83 -4.73 17.23
C GLY A 16 -22.12 -5.38 16.05
N GLY A 17 -22.84 -5.51 14.93
CA GLY A 17 -22.23 -5.86 13.65
C GLY A 17 -21.22 -4.79 13.24
N PRO A 18 -20.25 -5.10 12.36
CA PRO A 18 -19.25 -4.14 11.95
C PRO A 18 -19.93 -2.93 11.33
N SER A 19 -19.65 -1.75 11.90
CA SER A 19 -20.06 -0.45 11.44
C SER A 19 -19.79 -0.32 9.93
N SER A 20 -20.81 0.08 9.16
CA SER A 20 -20.67 0.47 7.77
C SER A 20 -19.59 1.54 7.67
N SER A 21 -18.42 1.18 7.12
CA SER A 21 -17.34 2.10 6.87
C SER A 21 -17.88 3.26 6.01
N THR A 22 -17.89 4.45 6.58
CA THR A 22 -18.06 5.71 5.88
C THR A 22 -17.15 5.67 4.65
N ARG A 23 -17.74 5.82 3.46
CA ARG A 23 -17.00 5.91 2.19
C ARG A 23 -16.26 7.24 2.13
N GLY A 24 -15.18 7.32 2.88
CA GLY A 24 -14.27 8.46 2.82
C GLY A 24 -13.41 8.38 1.55
N VAL A 25 -12.91 9.53 1.12
CA VAL A 25 -11.92 9.60 0.05
C VAL A 25 -10.63 8.92 0.53
N ALA A 26 -10.14 7.91 -0.22
CA ALA A 26 -8.91 7.21 0.13
C ALA A 26 -7.69 8.11 -0.16
N ARG A 27 -6.84 8.33 0.83
CA ARG A 27 -5.56 9.01 0.59
C ARG A 27 -4.51 7.98 0.20
N ILE A 28 -3.76 8.24 -0.88
CA ILE A 28 -2.74 7.35 -1.42
C ILE A 28 -1.42 8.09 -1.54
N GLY A 29 -0.41 7.63 -0.79
CA GLY A 29 0.94 8.12 -0.88
C GLY A 29 1.63 7.64 -2.16
N ILE A 30 2.24 8.56 -2.90
CA ILE A 30 3.07 8.27 -4.08
C ILE A 30 4.44 8.85 -3.84
N VAL A 31 5.46 8.00 -3.69
CA VAL A 31 6.80 8.43 -3.31
C VAL A 31 7.81 8.04 -4.37
N THR A 32 8.44 9.02 -4.98
CA THR A 32 9.61 8.80 -5.84
C THR A 32 10.87 8.97 -5.01
N VAL A 33 11.65 7.90 -4.90
CA VAL A 33 12.93 7.87 -4.21
C VAL A 33 14.03 7.98 -5.25
N SER A 34 14.69 9.14 -5.32
CA SER A 34 15.74 9.43 -6.30
C SER A 34 16.51 10.69 -5.94
N ASP A 35 17.80 10.59 -5.68
CA ASP A 35 18.70 11.74 -5.50
C ASP A 35 18.63 12.72 -6.68
N ARG A 36 18.57 12.18 -7.91
CA ARG A 36 18.59 13.00 -9.13
C ARG A 36 17.27 13.73 -9.37
N ALA A 37 16.15 13.09 -9.03
CA ALA A 37 14.84 13.71 -9.17
C ALA A 37 14.60 14.73 -8.03
N SER A 38 15.02 14.44 -6.80
CA SER A 38 14.85 15.32 -5.64
C SER A 38 15.63 16.64 -5.76
N THR A 39 16.73 16.64 -6.52
CA THR A 39 17.54 17.82 -6.81
C THR A 39 17.18 18.52 -8.11
N GLY A 40 16.17 18.03 -8.85
CA GLY A 40 15.74 18.61 -10.13
C GLY A 40 16.68 18.32 -11.31
N VAL A 41 17.71 17.47 -11.13
CA VAL A 41 18.64 17.06 -12.21
C VAL A 41 17.99 16.13 -13.21
N TYR A 42 16.94 15.42 -12.80
CA TYR A 42 16.19 14.48 -13.64
C TYR A 42 14.70 14.65 -13.41
N GLU A 43 13.93 14.58 -14.51
CA GLU A 43 12.47 14.60 -14.42
C GLU A 43 11.93 13.32 -13.77
N ASP A 44 11.08 13.46 -12.75
CA ASP A 44 10.38 12.33 -12.17
C ASP A 44 9.39 11.73 -13.18
N LYS A 45 9.61 10.48 -13.56
CA LYS A 45 8.71 9.69 -14.41
C LYS A 45 8.01 8.57 -13.65
N GLY A 46 8.52 8.23 -12.47
CA GLY A 46 7.99 7.16 -11.63
C GLY A 46 6.68 7.52 -10.96
N GLY A 47 6.66 8.66 -10.26
CA GLY A 47 5.45 9.16 -9.61
C GLY A 47 4.27 9.36 -10.57
N PRO A 48 4.45 10.05 -11.71
CA PRO A 48 3.43 10.14 -12.75
C PRO A 48 2.92 8.79 -13.27
N ALA A 49 3.81 7.80 -13.50
CA ALA A 49 3.41 6.47 -13.96
C ALA A 49 2.54 5.72 -12.92
N ILE A 50 2.88 5.82 -11.62
CA ILE A 50 2.03 5.28 -10.54
C ILE A 50 0.66 5.97 -10.55
N ARG A 51 0.65 7.30 -10.62
CA ARG A 51 -0.59 8.09 -10.62
C ARG A 51 -1.51 7.75 -11.79
N GLU A 52 -0.95 7.59 -12.98
CA GLU A 52 -1.68 7.20 -14.18
C GLU A 52 -2.31 5.83 -14.02
N PHE A 53 -1.54 4.85 -13.52
CA PHE A 53 -2.04 3.50 -13.23
C PHE A 53 -3.21 3.54 -12.24
N LEU A 54 -3.06 4.24 -11.12
CA LEU A 54 -4.10 4.36 -10.10
C LEU A 54 -5.36 5.06 -10.65
N SER A 55 -5.18 6.11 -11.44
CA SER A 55 -6.31 6.84 -12.07
C SER A 55 -7.09 5.98 -13.07
N THR A 56 -6.40 5.05 -13.75
CA THR A 56 -7.02 4.13 -14.71
C THR A 56 -7.80 3.01 -14.01
N HIS A 57 -7.31 2.53 -12.86
CA HIS A 57 -7.80 1.31 -12.26
C HIS A 57 -8.60 1.49 -10.97
N LEU A 58 -8.49 2.61 -10.26
CA LEU A 58 -9.34 2.91 -9.10
C LEU A 58 -10.63 3.60 -9.53
N THR A 59 -11.75 3.03 -9.12
CA THR A 59 -13.09 3.58 -9.37
C THR A 59 -13.72 4.25 -8.14
N SER A 60 -13.19 3.97 -6.93
CA SER A 60 -13.56 4.69 -5.72
C SER A 60 -12.86 6.05 -5.66
N PRO A 61 -13.43 7.07 -4.99
CA PRO A 61 -12.78 8.36 -4.79
C PRO A 61 -11.45 8.22 -4.05
N TRP A 62 -10.40 8.87 -4.57
CA TRP A 62 -9.09 8.90 -3.94
C TRP A 62 -8.34 10.20 -4.21
N GLU A 63 -7.38 10.52 -3.33
CA GLU A 63 -6.52 11.70 -3.43
C GLU A 63 -5.05 11.31 -3.33
N PRO A 64 -4.18 11.80 -4.23
CA PRO A 64 -2.76 11.54 -4.17
C PRO A 64 -2.06 12.45 -3.15
N VAL A 65 -1.15 11.86 -2.37
CA VAL A 65 -0.17 12.59 -1.54
C VAL A 65 1.21 12.29 -2.10
N ALA A 66 1.67 13.13 -3.05
CA ALA A 66 2.91 12.91 -3.78
C ALA A 66 4.12 13.49 -3.04
N ARG A 67 5.27 12.78 -3.08
CA ARG A 67 6.57 13.20 -2.58
C ARG A 67 7.68 12.75 -3.53
N VAL A 68 8.69 13.59 -3.73
CA VAL A 68 9.95 13.24 -4.40
C VAL A 68 11.06 13.49 -3.40
N ILE A 69 11.82 12.45 -3.05
CA ILE A 69 12.79 12.47 -1.96
C ILE A 69 14.12 11.84 -2.37
N ALA A 70 15.17 12.11 -1.61
CA ALA A 70 16.50 11.53 -1.81
C ALA A 70 16.56 10.05 -1.41
N ASP A 71 17.55 9.33 -1.96
CA ASP A 71 17.89 7.95 -1.60
C ASP A 71 18.64 7.91 -0.25
N ASP A 72 17.93 8.17 0.84
CA ASP A 72 18.43 8.23 2.21
C ASP A 72 17.47 7.51 3.16
N VAL A 73 17.98 6.57 3.97
CA VAL A 73 17.16 5.69 4.84
C VAL A 73 16.28 6.50 5.78
N ASP A 74 16.84 7.50 6.46
CA ASP A 74 16.11 8.26 7.47
C ASP A 74 15.04 9.15 6.83
N THR A 75 15.34 9.71 5.66
CA THR A 75 14.40 10.52 4.88
C THR A 75 13.24 9.68 4.37
N ILE A 76 13.53 8.48 3.82
CA ILE A 76 12.50 7.55 3.35
C ILE A 76 11.65 7.09 4.54
N ALA A 77 12.28 6.61 5.62
CA ALA A 77 11.58 6.11 6.80
C ALA A 77 10.66 7.16 7.43
N ARG A 78 11.13 8.42 7.55
CA ARG A 78 10.33 9.55 8.04
C ARG A 78 9.14 9.80 7.12
N THR A 79 9.37 9.88 5.81
CA THR A 79 8.31 10.11 4.82
C THR A 79 7.24 9.01 4.86
N LEU A 80 7.64 7.75 4.99
CA LEU A 80 6.69 6.63 5.09
C LEU A 80 5.86 6.70 6.39
N ARG A 81 6.49 7.06 7.53
CA ARG A 81 5.76 7.29 8.79
C ARG A 81 4.77 8.44 8.67
N ASP A 82 5.21 9.57 8.12
CA ASP A 82 4.35 10.76 7.98
C ASP A 82 3.14 10.45 7.10
N LEU A 83 3.33 9.75 5.99
CA LEU A 83 2.24 9.34 5.10
C LEU A 83 1.26 8.36 5.76
N ALA A 84 1.76 7.44 6.58
CA ALA A 84 0.92 6.48 7.29
C ALA A 84 0.22 7.09 8.50
N ASP A 85 0.96 7.76 9.38
CA ASP A 85 0.51 8.15 10.72
C ASP A 85 -0.18 9.53 10.74
N LEU A 86 0.29 10.48 9.93
CA LEU A 86 -0.21 11.86 9.92
C LEU A 86 -1.15 12.11 8.74
N GLU A 87 -0.79 11.63 7.55
CA GLU A 87 -1.60 11.80 6.35
C GLU A 87 -2.66 10.71 6.19
N HIS A 88 -2.63 9.65 7.01
CA HIS A 88 -3.55 8.52 7.01
C HIS A 88 -3.76 7.89 5.62
N CYS A 89 -2.67 7.75 4.85
CA CYS A 89 -2.70 7.09 3.56
C CYS A 89 -2.99 5.60 3.73
N SER A 90 -4.07 5.09 3.14
CA SER A 90 -4.41 3.66 3.22
C SER A 90 -3.49 2.77 2.36
N LEU A 91 -2.93 3.35 1.31
CA LEU A 91 -1.93 2.74 0.42
C LEU A 91 -0.80 3.74 0.23
N ILE A 92 0.44 3.28 0.32
CA ILE A 92 1.64 4.04 0.00
C ILE A 92 2.44 3.25 -1.02
N VAL A 93 2.68 3.85 -2.19
CA VAL A 93 3.43 3.22 -3.28
C VAL A 93 4.70 4.01 -3.49
N THR A 94 5.86 3.34 -3.34
CA THR A 94 7.15 3.95 -3.63
C THR A 94 7.71 3.44 -4.95
N THR A 95 8.54 4.22 -5.61
CA THR A 95 9.33 3.82 -6.78
C THR A 95 10.75 4.32 -6.66
N GLY A 96 11.73 3.46 -6.97
CA GLY A 96 13.15 3.75 -6.84
C GLY A 96 13.80 3.17 -5.59
N GLY A 97 15.13 3.13 -5.56
CA GLY A 97 15.95 2.66 -4.45
C GLY A 97 15.74 1.19 -4.06
N THR A 98 15.33 0.32 -5.00
CA THR A 98 15.05 -1.11 -4.73
C THR A 98 16.07 -2.08 -5.32
N GLY A 99 17.16 -1.60 -5.90
CA GLY A 99 18.23 -2.42 -6.46
C GLY A 99 19.30 -2.82 -5.42
N PRO A 100 20.44 -3.38 -5.89
CA PRO A 100 21.53 -3.81 -5.04
C PRO A 100 22.62 -2.76 -4.81
N ALA A 101 22.47 -1.55 -5.37
CA ALA A 101 23.49 -0.51 -5.22
C ALA A 101 23.51 0.05 -3.78
N PRO A 102 24.65 0.59 -3.29
CA PRO A 102 24.75 1.11 -1.93
C PRO A 102 23.74 2.22 -1.59
N ARG A 103 23.23 2.91 -2.60
CA ARG A 103 22.21 3.96 -2.43
C ARG A 103 20.77 3.42 -2.54
N ASP A 104 20.58 2.16 -2.94
CA ASP A 104 19.26 1.54 -2.98
C ASP A 104 18.89 1.07 -1.57
N VAL A 105 18.17 1.89 -0.81
CA VAL A 105 17.87 1.66 0.62
C VAL A 105 16.37 1.72 0.94
N THR A 106 15.53 1.73 -0.07
CA THR A 106 14.07 1.77 0.12
C THR A 106 13.53 0.55 0.88
N PRO A 107 13.99 -0.70 0.61
CA PRO A 107 13.53 -1.87 1.36
C PRO A 107 13.89 -1.79 2.85
N GLU A 108 15.11 -1.36 3.17
CA GLU A 108 15.59 -1.21 4.55
C GLU A 108 14.77 -0.17 5.33
N ALA A 109 14.50 0.97 4.70
CA ALA A 109 13.66 2.00 5.31
C ALA A 109 12.21 1.53 5.51
N THR A 110 11.69 0.73 4.57
CA THR A 110 10.35 0.14 4.67
C THR A 110 10.30 -0.89 5.79
N GLU A 111 11.28 -1.78 5.91
CA GLU A 111 11.38 -2.76 6.98
C GLU A 111 11.47 -2.08 8.36
N GLN A 112 12.22 -0.98 8.46
CA GLN A 112 12.38 -0.21 9.71
C GLN A 112 11.06 0.39 10.22
N VAL A 113 10.10 0.68 9.35
CA VAL A 113 8.87 1.38 9.72
C VAL A 113 7.63 0.48 9.79
N CYS A 114 7.69 -0.70 9.18
CA CYS A 114 6.54 -1.60 9.11
C CYS A 114 6.39 -2.47 10.37
N ASP A 115 5.14 -2.68 10.79
CA ASP A 115 4.79 -3.60 11.86
C ASP A 115 4.84 -5.06 11.38
N LYS A 116 4.56 -5.27 10.09
CA LYS A 116 4.56 -6.60 9.44
C LYS A 116 5.09 -6.48 8.01
N MET A 117 6.01 -7.37 7.64
CA MET A 117 6.44 -7.47 6.25
C MET A 117 5.52 -8.41 5.45
N MET A 118 5.30 -8.06 4.18
CA MET A 118 4.44 -8.78 3.24
C MET A 118 5.25 -9.25 2.02
N PRO A 119 6.17 -10.23 2.18
CA PRO A 119 7.14 -10.62 1.16
C PRO A 119 6.50 -11.12 -0.15
N GLY A 120 5.30 -11.72 -0.08
CA GLY A 120 4.59 -12.24 -1.25
C GLY A 120 4.35 -11.19 -2.35
N PHE A 121 4.20 -9.91 -1.99
CA PHE A 121 4.11 -8.82 -2.97
C PHE A 121 5.40 -8.72 -3.80
N GLY A 122 6.55 -8.67 -3.13
CA GLY A 122 7.85 -8.61 -3.78
C GLY A 122 8.15 -9.85 -4.60
N GLU A 123 7.79 -11.03 -4.11
CA GLU A 123 7.94 -12.31 -4.82
C GLU A 123 7.16 -12.31 -6.14
N LEU A 124 5.88 -11.92 -6.11
CA LEU A 124 5.05 -11.87 -7.32
C LEU A 124 5.55 -10.82 -8.32
N MET A 125 5.89 -9.61 -7.86
CA MET A 125 6.44 -8.56 -8.72
C MET A 125 7.74 -9.00 -9.40
N ARG A 126 8.66 -9.67 -8.68
CA ARG A 126 9.87 -10.24 -9.28
C ARG A 126 9.56 -11.35 -10.27
N ALA A 127 8.63 -12.24 -9.93
CA ALA A 127 8.25 -13.36 -10.80
C ALA A 127 7.71 -12.89 -12.17
N VAL A 128 6.88 -11.83 -12.19
CA VAL A 128 6.38 -11.29 -13.46
C VAL A 128 7.46 -10.53 -14.21
N SER A 129 8.31 -9.77 -13.53
CA SER A 129 9.40 -9.01 -14.14
C SER A 129 10.48 -9.91 -14.76
N LEU A 130 10.77 -11.07 -14.16
CA LEU A 130 11.74 -12.06 -14.66
C LEU A 130 11.33 -12.66 -16.01
N LYS A 131 10.06 -12.64 -16.37
CA LYS A 131 9.60 -13.09 -17.70
C LYS A 131 10.09 -12.20 -18.83
N VAL A 132 10.45 -10.96 -18.52
CA VAL A 132 10.85 -9.94 -19.50
C VAL A 132 12.31 -9.54 -19.33
N VAL A 133 12.79 -9.41 -18.09
CA VAL A 133 14.09 -8.86 -17.75
C VAL A 133 14.85 -9.80 -16.80
N PRO A 134 15.90 -10.51 -17.24
CA PRO A 134 16.63 -11.44 -16.38
C PRO A 134 17.24 -10.79 -15.13
N THR A 135 17.63 -9.52 -15.22
CA THR A 135 18.20 -8.77 -14.08
C THR A 135 17.16 -8.37 -13.02
N ALA A 136 15.88 -8.64 -13.24
CA ALA A 136 14.85 -8.43 -12.21
C ALA A 136 15.10 -9.25 -10.93
N ILE A 137 15.90 -10.31 -11.00
CA ILE A 137 16.36 -11.08 -9.84
C ILE A 137 17.14 -10.22 -8.82
N LEU A 138 17.75 -9.12 -9.27
CA LEU A 138 18.49 -8.20 -8.41
C LEU A 138 17.57 -7.22 -7.65
N SER A 139 16.28 -7.18 -7.99
CA SER A 139 15.33 -6.28 -7.32
C SER A 139 14.95 -6.80 -5.94
N ARG A 140 15.04 -5.92 -4.96
CA ARG A 140 14.67 -6.18 -3.56
C ARG A 140 13.30 -5.62 -3.21
N GLN A 141 12.44 -5.46 -4.24
CA GLN A 141 11.05 -5.05 -4.08
C GLN A 141 10.37 -5.83 -2.96
N THR A 142 9.62 -5.13 -2.11
CA THR A 142 8.90 -5.70 -0.97
C THR A 142 7.63 -4.93 -0.69
N ALA A 143 6.88 -5.36 0.31
CA ALA A 143 5.78 -4.61 0.88
C ALA A 143 5.72 -4.84 2.40
N GLY A 144 5.03 -3.95 3.10
CA GLY A 144 4.80 -4.08 4.52
C GLY A 144 3.56 -3.31 4.96
N ILE A 145 3.14 -3.54 6.20
CA ILE A 145 2.00 -2.89 6.82
C ILE A 145 2.51 -2.04 7.99
N ARG A 146 2.03 -0.78 8.04
CA ARG A 146 2.16 0.10 9.19
C ARG A 146 0.79 0.61 9.60
N GLY A 147 0.32 0.23 10.79
CA GLY A 147 -1.03 0.56 11.24
C GLY A 147 -2.08 0.13 10.21
N SER A 148 -2.82 1.09 9.65
CA SER A 148 -3.83 0.88 8.61
C SER A 148 -3.33 1.18 7.17
N SER A 149 -2.03 1.28 6.98
CA SER A 149 -1.38 1.59 5.70
C SER A 149 -0.68 0.37 5.13
N LEU A 150 -0.95 0.05 3.86
CA LEU A 150 -0.15 -0.89 3.07
C LEU A 150 0.93 -0.09 2.32
N ILE A 151 2.19 -0.46 2.49
CA ILE A 151 3.34 0.14 1.80
C ILE A 151 3.85 -0.86 0.76
N VAL A 152 3.99 -0.44 -0.51
CA VAL A 152 4.48 -1.28 -1.61
C VAL A 152 5.65 -0.61 -2.31
N ASN A 153 6.79 -1.30 -2.39
CA ASN A 153 7.98 -0.77 -3.07
C ASN A 153 8.08 -1.32 -4.50
N LEU A 154 7.99 -0.42 -5.48
CA LEU A 154 8.09 -0.73 -6.90
C LEU A 154 9.51 -0.49 -7.44
N PRO A 155 9.85 -1.07 -8.61
CA PRO A 155 11.12 -0.79 -9.27
C PRO A 155 11.20 0.68 -9.72
N GLY A 156 12.42 1.20 -9.83
CA GLY A 156 12.65 2.57 -10.31
C GLY A 156 12.45 2.77 -11.81
N LYS A 157 12.30 1.68 -12.60
CA LYS A 157 12.08 1.77 -14.05
C LYS A 157 10.60 2.00 -14.37
N PRO A 158 10.20 3.15 -14.93
CA PRO A 158 8.80 3.48 -15.17
C PRO A 158 8.02 2.43 -15.97
N SER A 159 8.65 1.84 -17.00
CA SER A 159 8.03 0.80 -17.83
C SER A 159 7.69 -0.50 -17.08
N SER A 160 8.28 -0.74 -15.91
CA SER A 160 8.01 -1.93 -15.08
C SER A 160 6.96 -1.68 -14.00
N ILE A 161 6.59 -0.44 -13.77
CA ILE A 161 5.61 -0.05 -12.72
C ILE A 161 4.25 -0.67 -13.01
N ALA A 162 3.75 -0.51 -14.25
CA ALA A 162 2.45 -1.03 -14.65
C ALA A 162 2.37 -2.56 -14.53
N ASP A 163 3.41 -3.28 -14.98
CA ASP A 163 3.46 -4.75 -14.90
C ASP A 163 3.45 -5.23 -13.44
N CYS A 164 4.27 -4.59 -12.58
CA CYS A 164 4.33 -4.92 -11.16
C CYS A 164 2.99 -4.63 -10.46
N LEU A 165 2.42 -3.45 -10.67
CA LEU A 165 1.12 -3.10 -10.08
C LEU A 165 0.01 -4.00 -10.60
N THR A 166 -0.07 -4.28 -11.90
CA THR A 166 -1.07 -5.20 -12.46
C THR A 166 -1.05 -6.56 -11.77
N ALA A 167 0.14 -7.08 -11.48
CA ALA A 167 0.30 -8.37 -10.82
C ALA A 167 -0.23 -8.39 -9.38
N VAL A 168 0.04 -7.34 -8.59
CA VAL A 168 -0.27 -7.33 -7.15
C VAL A 168 -1.58 -6.61 -6.82
N PHE A 169 -2.10 -5.79 -7.72
CA PHE A 169 -3.29 -4.97 -7.48
C PHE A 169 -4.54 -5.77 -7.10
N PRO A 170 -4.78 -6.98 -7.63
CA PRO A 170 -5.93 -7.79 -7.19
C PRO A 170 -5.98 -8.06 -5.68
N ALA A 171 -4.82 -8.09 -4.99
CA ALA A 171 -4.73 -8.34 -3.56
C ALA A 171 -4.77 -7.05 -2.70
N ILE A 172 -4.40 -5.91 -3.26
CA ILE A 172 -4.26 -4.64 -2.51
C ILE A 172 -5.56 -4.22 -1.82
N PRO A 173 -6.73 -4.16 -2.50
CA PRO A 173 -7.96 -3.70 -1.86
C PRO A 173 -8.37 -4.57 -0.67
N TYR A 174 -8.24 -5.88 -0.79
CA TYR A 174 -8.57 -6.78 0.32
C TYR A 174 -7.58 -6.65 1.48
N CYS A 175 -6.29 -6.49 1.19
CA CYS A 175 -5.29 -6.22 2.23
C CYS A 175 -5.60 -4.91 2.98
N VAL A 176 -5.94 -3.84 2.25
CA VAL A 176 -6.33 -2.56 2.83
C VAL A 176 -7.61 -2.67 3.67
N ASP A 177 -8.61 -3.44 3.21
CA ASP A 177 -9.82 -3.72 4.01
C ASP A 177 -9.47 -4.43 5.34
N LEU A 178 -8.58 -5.44 5.30
CA LEU A 178 -8.18 -6.22 6.49
C LEU A 178 -7.44 -5.41 7.54
N ILE A 179 -6.71 -4.38 7.14
CA ILE A 179 -5.95 -3.52 8.05
C ILE A 179 -6.72 -2.26 8.48
N GLY A 180 -7.97 -2.14 8.06
CA GLY A 180 -8.84 -1.01 8.44
C GLY A 180 -8.58 0.29 7.67
N GLY A 181 -7.94 0.21 6.50
CA GLY A 181 -7.78 1.35 5.60
C GLY A 181 -9.07 1.72 4.85
N ALA A 182 -9.03 2.82 4.11
CA ALA A 182 -10.15 3.26 3.30
C ALA A 182 -10.43 2.28 2.15
N ARG A 183 -11.71 2.02 1.87
CA ARG A 183 -12.10 1.07 0.85
C ARG A 183 -11.68 1.49 -0.55
N LEU A 184 -10.98 0.60 -1.24
CA LEU A 184 -10.55 0.76 -2.62
C LEU A 184 -11.41 -0.11 -3.54
N GLU A 185 -12.06 0.50 -4.54
CA GLU A 185 -12.77 -0.23 -5.59
C GLU A 185 -11.97 -0.17 -6.90
N VAL A 186 -11.99 -1.27 -7.63
CA VAL A 186 -11.11 -1.48 -8.79
C VAL A 186 -11.94 -1.71 -10.05
N GLY A 187 -11.45 -1.18 -11.16
CA GLY A 187 -12.03 -1.32 -12.50
C GLY A 187 -10.95 -1.26 -13.58
N GLY A 188 -11.30 -0.76 -14.77
CA GLY A 188 -10.30 -0.60 -15.84
C GLY A 188 -9.64 -1.90 -16.29
N GLY A 189 -10.38 -3.01 -16.29
CA GLY A 189 -9.85 -4.32 -16.68
C GLY A 189 -9.17 -5.11 -15.55
N LEU A 190 -9.02 -4.54 -14.35
CA LEU A 190 -8.58 -5.23 -13.14
C LEU A 190 -9.77 -5.53 -12.24
N ALA A 191 -9.64 -6.58 -11.43
CA ALA A 191 -10.63 -6.95 -10.44
C ALA A 191 -9.94 -7.20 -9.09
N ALA A 192 -10.48 -6.61 -8.02
CA ALA A 192 -10.05 -6.95 -6.67
C ALA A 192 -10.57 -8.36 -6.30
N PHE A 193 -9.73 -9.14 -5.69
CA PHE A 193 -10.13 -10.41 -5.11
C PHE A 193 -10.45 -10.23 -3.62
N ARG A 194 -11.70 -10.50 -3.25
CA ARG A 194 -12.15 -10.55 -1.86
C ARG A 194 -12.81 -11.90 -1.61
N PRO A 195 -12.34 -12.73 -0.65
CA PRO A 195 -12.99 -13.99 -0.30
C PRO A 195 -14.45 -13.77 0.11
N LYS A 196 -15.34 -14.73 -0.25
CA LYS A 196 -16.73 -14.68 0.18
C LYS A 196 -16.78 -14.89 1.70
N GLY A 197 -17.46 -14.00 2.42
CA GLY A 197 -17.62 -14.08 3.87
C GLY A 197 -16.51 -13.41 4.70
N ALA A 198 -15.68 -12.59 4.07
CA ALA A 198 -14.73 -11.73 4.77
C ALA A 198 -15.35 -10.37 5.10
#